data_3cb807c1f40308eca4434248b8d845c8
#
_entry.id   3cb807c1f40308eca4434248b8d845c8
#
_cell.length_a   1.000
_cell.length_b   1.000
_cell.length_c   1.000
_cell.angle_alpha   90.00
_cell.angle_beta   90.00
_cell.angle_gamma   90.00
#
_symmetry.space_group_name_H-M   'P 1'
#
loop_
_entity.id
_entity.type
_entity.pdbx_description
1 polymer ?
#
loop_
_entity_poly.entity_id
_entity_poly.type
_entity_poly.pdbx_seq_one_letter_code
_entity_poly.pdbx_strand_id
1 'polypeptide(L)'
;MVETYAFLDPGSNTSFCTDQLTERLGATRMKTTLSLTTTSHKDAKSQSLVVCLEISDPCGNHTIELPNVFSRPSLPVTIDDIPRQTDVDRWAYLNGIHIPHIDAEIELLVGNDATKVLEPKEIRESKDGVPSTVRTLFG
;
A
#
# COMPACT_ATOMS: atom_id res chain seq x y z
N MET A 1 -2.71 7.47 15.95
CA MET A 1 -1.87 6.90 14.86
C MET A 1 -2.14 5.41 14.75
N VAL A 2 -2.28 4.92 13.54
CA VAL A 2 -2.54 3.51 13.25
C VAL A 2 -1.40 2.98 12.39
N GLU A 3 -0.86 1.82 12.76
CA GLU A 3 0.13 1.12 11.94
C GLU A 3 -0.58 0.15 11.00
N THR A 4 -0.14 0.11 9.75
CA THR A 4 -0.65 -0.80 8.73
C THR A 4 0.43 -1.11 7.69
N TYR A 5 0.27 -2.22 6.99
CA TYR A 5 1.00 -2.44 5.76
C TYR A 5 0.34 -1.70 4.61
N ALA A 6 1.14 -1.22 3.68
CA ALA A 6 0.66 -0.63 2.44
C ALA A 6 1.10 -1.50 1.26
N PHE A 7 0.18 -1.75 0.36
CA PHE A 7 0.47 -2.38 -0.93
C PHE A 7 0.74 -1.28 -1.96
N LEU A 8 1.91 -1.29 -2.56
CA LEU A 8 2.30 -0.32 -3.58
C LEU A 8 1.99 -0.89 -4.96
N ASP A 9 1.02 -0.29 -5.63
CA ASP A 9 0.53 -0.77 -6.93
C ASP A 9 0.66 0.33 -7.99
N PRO A 10 1.77 0.37 -8.74
CA PRO A 10 1.95 1.34 -9.82
C PRO A 10 0.99 1.13 -11.00
N GLY A 11 0.32 -0.02 -11.07
CA GLY A 11 -0.73 -0.30 -12.05
C GLY A 11 -2.08 0.30 -11.71
N SER A 12 -2.29 0.76 -10.48
CA SER A 12 -3.50 1.45 -10.06
C SER A 12 -3.38 2.96 -10.27
N ASN A 13 -4.38 3.58 -10.85
CA ASN A 13 -4.44 5.03 -11.01
C ASN A 13 -4.87 5.77 -9.74
N THR A 14 -5.33 5.04 -8.74
CA THR A 14 -5.98 5.58 -7.55
C THR A 14 -5.52 4.81 -6.32
N SER A 15 -5.44 5.51 -5.20
CA SER A 15 -5.18 4.91 -3.89
C SER A 15 -6.48 4.52 -3.20
N PHE A 16 -6.46 3.42 -2.47
CA PHE A 16 -7.60 2.86 -1.75
C PHE A 16 -7.23 2.53 -0.32
N CYS A 17 -8.23 2.56 0.56
CA CYS A 17 -8.09 2.06 1.92
C CYS A 17 -9.32 1.23 2.30
N THR A 18 -9.19 0.44 3.36
CA THR A 18 -10.35 -0.30 3.88
C THR A 18 -11.28 0.63 4.66
N ASP A 19 -12.57 0.31 4.66
CA ASP A 19 -13.55 1.03 5.48
C ASP A 19 -13.18 0.95 6.96
N GLN A 20 -12.65 -0.17 7.40
CA GLN A 20 -12.18 -0.38 8.77
C GLN A 20 -11.07 0.59 9.16
N LEU A 21 -10.12 0.86 8.27
CA LEU A 21 -9.06 1.84 8.51
C LEU A 21 -9.64 3.24 8.72
N THR A 22 -10.58 3.65 7.86
CA THR A 22 -11.22 4.97 8.00
C THR A 22 -11.98 5.12 9.31
N GLU A 23 -12.62 4.07 9.78
CA GLU A 23 -13.33 4.06 11.06
C GLU A 23 -12.37 4.22 12.23
N ARG A 24 -11.26 3.47 12.23
CA ARG A 24 -10.24 3.54 13.28
C ARG A 24 -9.56 4.90 13.36
N LEU A 25 -9.38 5.55 12.22
CA LEU A 25 -8.74 6.87 12.14
C LEU A 25 -9.70 8.02 12.46
N GLY A 26 -11.02 7.81 12.36
CA GLY A 26 -11.99 8.88 12.45
C GLY A 26 -11.80 9.94 11.36
N ALA A 27 -11.34 9.54 10.18
CA ALA A 27 -10.96 10.44 9.10
C ALA A 27 -12.15 11.23 8.56
N THR A 28 -11.91 12.47 8.11
CA THR A 28 -12.90 13.29 7.39
C THR A 28 -13.22 12.66 6.05
N ARG A 29 -14.51 12.48 5.77
CA ARG A 29 -15.00 11.70 4.62
C ARG A 29 -16.02 12.48 3.81
N MET A 30 -15.95 12.26 2.49
CA MET A 30 -17.02 12.65 1.57
C MET A 30 -17.49 11.40 0.83
N LYS A 31 -18.83 11.26 0.70
CA LYS A 31 -19.41 10.17 -0.10
C LYS A 31 -19.22 10.46 -1.58
N THR A 32 -18.79 9.46 -2.33
CA THR A 32 -18.71 9.51 -3.78
C THR A 32 -19.10 8.16 -4.38
N THR A 33 -19.42 8.16 -5.66
CA THR A 33 -19.64 6.93 -6.41
C THR A 33 -18.43 6.66 -7.25
N LEU A 34 -17.80 5.51 -7.03
CA LEU A 34 -16.63 5.08 -7.76
C LEU A 34 -17.02 4.05 -8.81
N SER A 35 -16.61 4.30 -10.05
CA SER A 35 -16.70 3.32 -11.12
C SER A 35 -15.35 2.63 -11.26
N LEU A 36 -15.34 1.32 -11.04
CA LEU A 36 -14.13 0.50 -11.13
C LEU A 36 -14.16 -0.29 -12.43
N THR A 37 -13.10 -0.15 -13.22
CA THR A 37 -12.82 -1.01 -14.35
C THR A 37 -11.65 -1.91 -14.04
N THR A 38 -11.89 -3.20 -14.00
CA THR A 38 -10.86 -4.22 -13.77
C THR A 38 -10.87 -5.21 -14.93
N THR A 39 -9.87 -6.07 -15.01
CA THR A 39 -9.80 -7.11 -16.02
C THR A 39 -10.95 -8.13 -15.93
N SER A 40 -11.53 -8.29 -14.75
CA SER A 40 -12.62 -9.26 -14.46
C SER A 40 -14.00 -8.62 -14.37
N HIS A 41 -14.09 -7.35 -14.04
CA HIS A 41 -15.36 -6.62 -13.88
C HIS A 41 -15.27 -5.26 -14.57
N LYS A 42 -16.05 -5.07 -15.62
CA LYS A 42 -16.21 -3.76 -16.26
C LYS A 42 -17.43 -3.07 -15.67
N ASP A 43 -17.31 -1.76 -15.45
CA ASP A 43 -18.41 -0.88 -15.03
C ASP A 43 -19.05 -1.23 -13.68
N ALA A 44 -18.31 -1.88 -12.77
CA ALA A 44 -18.77 -2.04 -11.40
C ALA A 44 -18.81 -0.68 -10.71
N LYS A 45 -20.02 -0.23 -10.36
CA LYS A 45 -20.24 0.99 -9.59
C LYS A 45 -20.45 0.62 -8.12
N SER A 46 -19.67 1.22 -7.23
CA SER A 46 -19.85 1.08 -5.80
C SER A 46 -19.82 2.45 -5.14
N GLN A 47 -20.57 2.61 -4.04
CA GLN A 47 -20.41 3.80 -3.21
C GLN A 47 -19.13 3.68 -2.41
N SER A 48 -18.37 4.76 -2.42
CA SER A 48 -17.10 4.88 -1.73
C SER A 48 -17.05 6.20 -0.97
N LEU A 49 -16.26 6.23 0.10
CA LEU A 49 -15.91 7.46 0.80
C LEU A 49 -14.55 7.94 0.28
N VAL A 50 -14.42 9.23 0.08
CA VAL A 50 -13.13 9.85 -0.20
C VAL A 50 -12.60 10.44 1.09
N VAL A 51 -11.39 10.06 1.45
CA VAL A 51 -10.73 10.55 2.67
C VAL A 51 -9.37 11.13 2.34
N CYS A 52 -8.95 12.08 3.15
CA CYS A 52 -7.57 12.58 3.14
C CYS A 52 -6.82 11.84 4.24
N LEU A 53 -5.71 11.22 3.88
CA LEU A 53 -4.83 10.53 4.81
C LEU A 53 -3.45 11.15 4.81
N GLU A 54 -2.82 11.15 5.96
CA GLU A 54 -1.41 11.46 6.12
C GLU A 54 -0.69 10.17 6.48
N ILE A 55 0.33 9.84 5.70
CA ILE A 55 1.16 8.66 5.95
C ILE A 55 2.56 9.09 6.35
N SER A 56 3.14 8.39 7.30
CA SER A 56 4.51 8.63 7.75
C SER A 56 5.29 7.33 7.84
N ASP A 57 6.60 7.43 7.70
CA ASP A 57 7.49 6.30 7.96
C ASP A 57 7.48 5.96 9.47
N PRO A 58 7.93 4.75 9.85
CA PRO A 58 7.92 4.33 11.25
C PRO A 58 8.71 5.25 12.18
N CYS A 59 9.72 5.92 11.66
CA CYS A 59 10.55 6.86 12.43
C CYS A 59 9.97 8.27 12.51
N GLY A 60 8.94 8.58 11.71
CA GLY A 60 8.32 9.89 11.67
C GLY A 60 9.14 10.96 10.94
N ASN A 61 10.16 10.56 10.19
CA ASN A 61 11.05 11.50 9.47
C ASN A 61 10.45 12.01 8.17
N HIS A 62 9.55 11.24 7.58
CA HIS A 62 8.93 11.54 6.30
C HIS A 62 7.42 11.42 6.43
N THR A 63 6.72 12.43 5.94
CA THR A 63 5.26 12.47 5.95
C THR A 63 4.76 12.93 4.59
N ILE A 64 3.78 12.24 4.06
CA ILE A 64 3.13 12.58 2.79
C ILE A 64 1.62 12.57 2.99
N GLU A 65 0.96 13.59 2.45
CA GLU A 65 -0.48 13.67 2.39
C GLU A 65 -1.00 12.95 1.14
N LEU A 66 -2.00 12.12 1.34
CA LEU A 66 -2.79 11.46 0.29
C LEU A 66 -4.18 12.10 0.28
N PRO A 67 -4.43 13.10 -0.60
CA PRO A 67 -5.64 13.91 -0.50
C PRO A 67 -6.91 13.19 -0.91
N ASN A 68 -6.81 12.19 -1.78
CA ASN A 68 -7.96 11.48 -2.35
C ASN A 68 -7.75 9.97 -2.27
N VAL A 69 -8.07 9.39 -1.12
CA VAL A 69 -8.05 7.94 -0.92
C VAL A 69 -9.49 7.45 -0.84
N PHE A 70 -9.81 6.48 -1.68
CA PHE A 70 -11.16 5.92 -1.76
C PHE A 70 -11.29 4.73 -0.82
N SER A 71 -12.35 4.70 -0.04
CA SER A 71 -12.61 3.57 0.85
C SER A 71 -13.26 2.41 0.11
N ARG A 72 -12.94 1.20 0.53
CA ARG A 72 -13.53 -0.06 0.03
C ARG A 72 -13.73 -1.02 1.19
N PRO A 73 -14.72 -1.92 1.11
CA PRO A 73 -14.92 -2.94 2.15
C PRO A 73 -13.69 -3.83 2.35
N SER A 74 -12.98 -4.15 1.26
CA SER A 74 -11.75 -4.94 1.27
C SER A 74 -10.84 -4.56 0.11
N LEU A 75 -9.55 -4.85 0.25
CA LEU A 75 -8.56 -4.71 -0.81
C LEU A 75 -8.32 -6.07 -1.49
N PRO A 76 -7.86 -6.07 -2.77
CA PRO A 76 -7.59 -7.32 -3.51
C PRO A 76 -6.27 -8.00 -3.10
N VAL A 77 -5.84 -7.80 -1.87
CA VAL A 77 -4.61 -8.33 -1.28
C VAL A 77 -4.91 -8.86 0.11
N THR A 78 -4.13 -9.83 0.55
CA THR A 78 -4.31 -10.47 1.85
C THR A 78 -3.00 -10.49 2.63
N ILE A 79 -3.06 -10.90 3.89
CA ILE A 79 -1.88 -11.05 4.74
C ILE A 79 -0.83 -12.00 4.13
N ASP A 80 -1.24 -12.93 3.28
CA ASP A 80 -0.33 -13.85 2.59
C ASP A 80 0.52 -13.17 1.52
N ASP A 81 0.13 -11.96 1.08
CA ASP A 81 0.90 -11.15 0.15
C ASP A 81 2.03 -10.37 0.82
N ILE A 82 2.09 -10.38 2.15
CA ILE A 82 3.16 -9.72 2.92
C ILE A 82 4.41 -10.60 2.92
N PRO A 83 5.55 -10.12 2.39
CA PRO A 83 6.77 -10.89 2.43
C PRO A 83 7.26 -11.07 3.87
N ARG A 84 7.82 -12.25 4.14
CA ARG A 84 8.38 -12.61 5.45
C ARG A 84 9.89 -12.57 5.39
N GLN A 85 10.52 -12.41 6.55
CA GLN A 85 11.99 -12.45 6.65
C GLN A 85 12.57 -13.75 6.08
N THR A 86 11.88 -14.88 6.26
CA THR A 86 12.29 -16.16 5.69
C THR A 86 12.33 -16.18 4.17
N ASP A 87 11.49 -15.39 3.51
CA ASP A 87 11.48 -15.29 2.04
C ASP A 87 12.72 -14.55 1.52
N VAL A 88 13.21 -13.58 2.28
CA VAL A 88 14.42 -12.81 1.97
C VAL A 88 15.69 -13.58 2.29
N ASP A 89 15.71 -14.28 3.42
CA ASP A 89 16.89 -15.01 3.94
C ASP A 89 17.34 -16.16 3.03
N ARG A 90 16.46 -16.64 2.16
CA ARG A 90 16.79 -17.66 1.15
C ARG A 90 17.81 -17.19 0.12
N TRP A 91 17.98 -15.89 -0.05
CA TRP A 91 18.71 -15.30 -1.14
C TRP A 91 19.92 -14.53 -0.63
N ALA A 92 21.12 -15.02 -0.94
CA ALA A 92 22.37 -14.42 -0.45
C ALA A 92 22.55 -12.94 -0.86
N TYR A 93 22.09 -12.56 -2.07
CA TYR A 93 22.18 -11.17 -2.55
C TYR A 93 21.24 -10.21 -1.82
N LEU A 94 20.25 -10.74 -1.10
CA LEU A 94 19.34 -9.96 -0.25
C LEU A 94 19.81 -9.92 1.21
N ASN A 95 21.03 -10.38 1.49
CA ASN A 95 21.59 -10.35 2.83
C ASN A 95 21.64 -8.91 3.39
N GLY A 96 21.29 -8.75 4.65
CA GLY A 96 21.23 -7.46 5.31
C GLY A 96 19.88 -6.72 5.15
N ILE A 97 18.95 -7.26 4.37
CA ILE A 97 17.59 -6.72 4.29
C ILE A 97 16.77 -7.23 5.46
N HIS A 98 16.21 -6.30 6.21
CA HIS A 98 15.30 -6.58 7.31
C HIS A 98 13.88 -6.23 6.91
N ILE A 99 12.97 -7.21 6.97
CA ILE A 99 11.54 -7.01 6.76
C ILE A 99 10.88 -6.75 8.12
N PRO A 100 10.38 -5.54 8.38
CA PRO A 100 9.70 -5.27 9.63
C PRO A 100 8.44 -6.11 9.74
N HIS A 101 8.20 -6.66 10.91
CA HIS A 101 6.96 -7.36 11.21
C HIS A 101 6.11 -6.51 12.15
N ILE A 102 4.89 -6.23 11.72
CA ILE A 102 3.87 -5.57 12.56
C ILE A 102 2.63 -6.47 12.61
N ASP A 103 1.91 -6.40 13.71
CA ASP A 103 0.65 -7.14 13.86
C ASP A 103 -0.50 -6.31 13.25
N ALA A 104 -0.54 -6.34 11.93
CA ALA A 104 -1.50 -5.57 11.14
C ALA A 104 -1.77 -6.23 9.79
N GLU A 105 -2.91 -5.89 9.22
CA GLU A 105 -3.29 -6.28 7.87
C GLU A 105 -2.85 -5.24 6.84
N ILE A 106 -3.01 -5.53 5.55
CA ILE A 106 -2.85 -4.56 4.48
C ILE A 106 -4.16 -3.80 4.35
N GLU A 107 -4.17 -2.55 4.78
CA GLU A 107 -5.37 -1.72 4.76
C GLU A 107 -5.26 -0.51 3.84
N LEU A 108 -4.12 -0.34 3.21
CA LEU A 108 -3.85 0.77 2.29
C LEU A 108 -3.26 0.23 0.99
N LEU A 109 -3.81 0.64 -0.13
CA LEU A 109 -3.25 0.43 -1.46
C LEU A 109 -2.87 1.79 -2.03
N VAL A 110 -1.60 1.99 -2.33
CA VAL A 110 -1.09 3.24 -2.88
C VAL A 110 -0.89 3.08 -4.37
N GLY A 111 -1.63 3.87 -5.12
CA GLY A 111 -1.59 3.88 -6.58
C GLY A 111 -0.64 4.94 -7.14
N ASN A 112 -0.68 5.04 -8.46
CA ASN A 112 0.19 5.94 -9.22
C ASN A 112 -0.17 7.43 -9.06
N ASP A 113 -1.25 7.75 -8.38
CA ASP A 113 -1.61 9.11 -7.97
C ASP A 113 -0.70 9.65 -6.84
N ALA A 114 0.06 8.78 -6.18
CA ALA A 114 1.02 9.12 -5.13
C ALA A 114 2.45 8.70 -5.52
N THR A 115 2.96 9.27 -6.59
CA THR A 115 4.25 8.88 -7.19
C THR A 115 5.45 8.96 -6.26
N LYS A 116 5.46 9.89 -5.31
CA LYS A 116 6.55 10.03 -4.32
C LYS A 116 6.64 8.82 -3.39
N VAL A 117 5.52 8.19 -3.09
CA VAL A 117 5.50 6.96 -2.27
C VAL A 117 6.09 5.79 -3.04
N LEU A 118 5.81 5.73 -4.34
CA LEU A 118 6.26 4.64 -5.21
C LEU A 118 7.71 4.80 -5.66
N GLU A 119 8.31 5.97 -5.47
CA GLU A 119 9.66 6.26 -5.94
C GLU A 119 10.70 5.36 -5.27
N PRO A 120 11.44 4.57 -6.05
CA PRO A 120 12.46 3.70 -5.49
C PRO A 120 13.66 4.52 -4.99
N LYS A 121 14.10 4.26 -3.76
CA LYS A 121 15.31 4.85 -3.17
C LYS A 121 16.51 3.92 -3.25
N GLU A 122 16.26 2.64 -3.17
CA GLU A 122 17.28 1.61 -3.31
C GLU A 122 16.65 0.37 -3.95
N ILE A 123 17.30 -0.19 -4.93
CA ILE A 123 16.86 -1.41 -5.61
C ILE A 123 17.99 -2.44 -5.51
N ARG A 124 17.64 -3.64 -5.04
CA ARG A 124 18.52 -4.81 -5.20
C ARG A 124 17.92 -5.68 -6.29
N GLU A 125 18.53 -5.57 -7.45
CA GLU A 125 18.11 -6.31 -8.62
C GLU A 125 18.45 -7.79 -8.49
N SER A 126 17.61 -8.59 -9.10
CA SER A 126 17.78 -10.01 -9.24
C SER A 126 18.15 -10.37 -10.67
N LYS A 127 18.74 -11.56 -10.84
CA LYS A 127 18.76 -12.24 -12.13
C LYS A 127 17.35 -12.72 -12.47
N ASP A 128 17.09 -13.00 -13.75
CA ASP A 128 15.79 -13.47 -14.21
C ASP A 128 15.24 -14.64 -13.36
N GLY A 129 13.97 -14.51 -12.98
CA GLY A 129 13.25 -15.55 -12.25
C GLY A 129 13.44 -15.60 -10.75
N VAL A 130 14.17 -14.66 -10.14
CA VAL A 130 14.34 -14.56 -8.69
C VAL A 130 13.86 -13.19 -8.17
N PRO A 131 13.48 -13.08 -6.88
CA PRO A 131 12.87 -11.85 -6.36
C PRO A 131 13.86 -10.69 -6.32
N SER A 132 13.36 -9.49 -6.52
CA SER A 132 14.05 -8.24 -6.27
C SER A 132 13.43 -7.50 -5.08
N THR A 133 14.18 -6.59 -4.49
CA THR A 133 13.65 -5.72 -3.43
C THR A 133 13.82 -4.26 -3.81
N VAL A 134 12.84 -3.47 -3.38
CA VAL A 134 12.82 -2.02 -3.56
C VAL A 134 12.59 -1.38 -2.20
N ARG A 135 13.45 -0.45 -1.83
CA ARG A 135 13.23 0.41 -0.68
C ARG A 135 12.64 1.73 -1.15
N THR A 136 11.56 2.15 -0.50
CA THR A 136 10.92 3.42 -0.74
C THR A 136 11.23 4.43 0.38
N LEU A 137 10.61 5.61 0.32
CA LEU A 137 10.70 6.62 1.38
C LEU A 137 10.16 6.09 2.73
N PHE A 138 9.27 5.13 2.69
CA PHE A 138 8.60 4.56 3.88
C PHE A 138 9.13 3.18 4.30
N GLY A 139 10.13 2.67 3.63
CA GLY A 139 10.75 1.38 3.92
C GLY A 139 10.75 0.38 2.79
#